data_f9cbe10f877585c4172f70c1ab0480a7
#
_entry.id   f9cbe10f877585c4172f70c1ab0480a7
#
_cell.length_a   1.000
_cell.length_b   1.000
_cell.length_c   1.000
_cell.angle_alpha   90.00
_cell.angle_beta   90.00
_cell.angle_gamma   90.00
#
_symmetry.space_group_name_H-M   'P 1'
#
loop_
_entity.id
_entity.type
_entity.pdbx_description
1 polymer ?
#
loop_
_entity_poly.entity_id
_entity_poly.type
_entity_poly.pdbx_seq_one_letter_code
_entity_poly.pdbx_strand_id
1 'polypeptide(L)'
;MNSVVLLGNRQLGYIGIVALLCLLLPFAKPVWATETEALAKGLEIAQERKRRDMGWQDAEAQMVMLLRNSYGTTSEREMRVMSLEVQDDGDKSLVVFDTPRDISGTALLTYAHVVGADDQWLYMPALKRVKRIASKNKSGPFVGSDFAYEDMVSFEVNKFTHRFLRTQSIEGVDYFVVEQVPRDNLSGYTRQVLWLDQEHLRVMRAEFYDKKSALLKVLVLSDYQQHLDHYWRAHRLHMHNVQTGSETTLSVSAMHFKTGLSESSFSQNGLKRIR
;
A
#
# COMPACT_ATOMS: atom_id res chain seq x y z
N MET A 1 -38.38 85.60 -56.68
CA MET A 1 -37.55 86.68 -56.12
C MET A 1 -36.64 86.07 -55.09
N ASN A 2 -35.34 86.31 -55.29
CA ASN A 2 -34.18 86.17 -54.37
C ASN A 2 -33.80 84.75 -53.98
N SER A 3 -32.87 84.22 -54.67
CA SER A 3 -31.42 83.99 -54.45
C SER A 3 -30.97 84.11 -53.01
N VAL A 4 -30.29 83.10 -52.50
CA VAL A 4 -28.97 83.14 -51.83
C VAL A 4 -28.30 81.79 -51.82
N VAL A 5 -27.10 81.75 -52.31
CA VAL A 5 -26.01 80.78 -52.29
C VAL A 5 -25.44 80.75 -50.90
N LEU A 6 -24.90 79.60 -50.45
CA LEU A 6 -23.65 79.48 -49.67
C LEU A 6 -23.28 78.04 -49.36
N LEU A 7 -22.27 77.59 -50.00
CA LEU A 7 -20.92 77.26 -49.47
C LEU A 7 -20.87 76.10 -48.49
N GLY A 8 -20.17 75.13 -48.97
CA GLY A 8 -19.85 73.86 -48.34
C GLY A 8 -18.87 73.98 -47.21
N ASN A 9 -18.86 72.91 -46.40
CA ASN A 9 -17.74 72.54 -45.59
C ASN A 9 -17.56 71.03 -45.58
N ARG A 10 -16.47 70.64 -46.23
CA ARG A 10 -15.98 69.25 -46.20
C ARG A 10 -15.32 69.00 -44.82
N GLN A 11 -15.89 68.17 -44.01
CA GLN A 11 -15.13 67.60 -42.88
C GLN A 11 -14.69 66.16 -43.25
N LEU A 12 -13.39 65.98 -43.33
CA LEU A 12 -12.76 64.67 -43.42
C LEU A 12 -12.99 63.89 -42.08
N GLY A 13 -13.77 62.83 -42.13
CA GLY A 13 -13.86 61.92 -41.04
C GLY A 13 -12.62 61.05 -41.02
N TYR A 14 -11.82 61.10 -39.97
CA TYR A 14 -10.77 60.08 -39.63
C TYR A 14 -11.42 58.82 -39.18
N ILE A 15 -11.35 57.73 -40.01
CA ILE A 15 -11.69 56.40 -39.60
C ILE A 15 -10.52 55.87 -38.80
N GLY A 16 -10.63 55.94 -37.48
CA GLY A 16 -9.69 55.28 -36.57
C GLY A 16 -9.86 53.76 -36.65
N ILE A 17 -8.88 53.07 -37.26
CA ILE A 17 -8.78 51.61 -37.20
C ILE A 17 -8.29 51.26 -35.79
N VAL A 18 -9.22 50.84 -34.93
CA VAL A 18 -8.86 50.20 -33.66
C VAL A 18 -8.39 48.77 -33.98
N ALA A 19 -7.08 48.58 -34.06
CA ALA A 19 -6.49 47.26 -34.14
C ALA A 19 -6.73 46.54 -32.81
N LEU A 20 -7.69 45.62 -32.77
CA LEU A 20 -7.95 44.72 -31.65
C LEU A 20 -6.81 43.67 -31.59
N LEU A 21 -5.79 43.97 -30.78
CA LEU A 21 -4.69 43.05 -30.52
C LEU A 21 -5.22 41.91 -29.62
N CYS A 22 -5.74 40.83 -30.22
CA CYS A 22 -6.06 39.59 -29.50
C CYS A 22 -4.75 39.00 -28.98
N LEU A 23 -4.44 39.25 -27.70
CA LEU A 23 -3.40 38.54 -26.97
C LEU A 23 -3.83 37.05 -26.91
N LEU A 24 -3.30 36.26 -27.83
CA LEU A 24 -3.31 34.80 -27.74
C LEU A 24 -2.42 34.38 -26.57
N LEU A 25 -2.97 34.34 -25.35
CA LEU A 25 -2.34 33.65 -24.24
C LEU A 25 -2.26 32.19 -24.63
N PRO A 26 -1.08 31.57 -24.66
CA PRO A 26 -0.99 30.14 -24.86
C PRO A 26 -1.70 29.49 -23.69
N PHE A 27 -2.85 28.89 -23.92
CA PHE A 27 -3.42 27.92 -22.98
C PHE A 27 -2.38 26.80 -22.82
N ALA A 28 -1.61 26.86 -21.72
CA ALA A 28 -0.75 25.73 -21.32
C ALA A 28 -1.68 24.54 -21.12
N LYS A 29 -1.67 23.63 -22.09
CA LYS A 29 -2.33 22.33 -21.92
C LYS A 29 -1.70 21.68 -20.70
N PRO A 30 -2.48 21.11 -19.77
CA PRO A 30 -1.90 20.31 -18.70
C PRO A 30 -1.04 19.24 -19.35
N VAL A 31 0.26 19.28 -19.09
CA VAL A 31 1.19 18.26 -19.54
C VAL A 31 0.87 17.04 -18.67
N TRP A 32 0.04 16.16 -19.20
CA TRP A 32 -0.14 14.82 -18.62
C TRP A 32 1.21 14.12 -18.78
N ALA A 33 1.81 13.67 -17.68
CA ALA A 33 3.00 12.84 -17.74
C ALA A 33 2.74 11.69 -18.72
N THR A 34 3.71 11.42 -19.59
CA THR A 34 3.62 10.27 -20.50
C THR A 34 3.54 8.99 -19.67
N GLU A 35 2.97 7.93 -20.20
CA GLU A 35 2.91 6.62 -19.52
C GLU A 35 4.31 6.18 -19.06
N THR A 36 5.33 6.42 -19.88
CA THR A 36 6.74 6.12 -19.54
C THR A 36 7.23 6.91 -18.35
N GLU A 37 6.93 8.20 -18.26
CA GLU A 37 7.28 9.04 -17.11
C GLU A 37 6.53 8.62 -15.84
N ALA A 38 5.25 8.27 -15.97
CA ALA A 38 4.44 7.78 -14.86
C ALA A 38 4.97 6.45 -14.29
N LEU A 39 5.40 5.52 -15.15
CA LEU A 39 6.04 4.27 -14.74
C LEU A 39 7.41 4.51 -14.11
N ALA A 40 8.24 5.37 -14.70
CA ALA A 40 9.55 5.70 -14.15
C ALA A 40 9.43 6.33 -12.75
N LYS A 41 8.54 7.30 -12.59
CA LYS A 41 8.30 7.94 -11.29
C LYS A 41 7.69 6.99 -10.26
N GLY A 42 6.77 6.11 -10.66
CA GLY A 42 6.20 5.09 -9.78
C GLY A 42 7.26 4.12 -9.26
N LEU A 43 8.16 3.69 -10.15
CA LEU A 43 9.28 2.82 -9.78
C LEU A 43 10.28 3.53 -8.85
N GLU A 44 10.62 4.79 -9.13
CA GLU A 44 11.50 5.61 -8.28
C GLU A 44 10.95 5.70 -6.84
N ILE A 45 9.67 6.02 -6.69
CA ILE A 45 9.00 6.09 -5.37
C ILE A 45 9.07 4.75 -4.64
N ALA A 46 8.81 3.64 -5.36
CA ALA A 46 8.84 2.30 -4.78
C ALA A 46 10.26 1.88 -4.33
N GLN A 47 11.28 2.18 -5.14
CA GLN A 47 12.68 1.93 -4.82
C GLN A 47 13.15 2.76 -3.61
N GLU A 48 12.81 4.05 -3.60
CA GLU A 48 13.17 4.93 -2.49
C GLU A 48 12.49 4.50 -1.18
N ARG A 49 11.20 4.10 -1.25
CA ARG A 49 10.51 3.52 -0.10
C ARG A 49 11.23 2.28 0.45
N LYS A 50 11.62 1.33 -0.43
CA LYS A 50 12.36 0.12 -0.02
C LYS A 50 13.71 0.49 0.58
N ARG A 51 14.46 1.41 -0.05
CA ARG A 51 15.77 1.85 0.42
C ARG A 51 15.72 2.46 1.83
N ARG A 52 14.68 3.25 2.14
CA ARG A 52 14.47 3.84 3.48
C ARG A 52 14.13 2.80 4.54
N ASP A 53 13.67 1.65 4.13
CA ASP A 53 13.23 0.57 5.03
C ASP A 53 14.27 -0.54 5.20
N MET A 54 15.51 -0.35 4.75
CA MET A 54 16.59 -1.33 4.87
C MET A 54 17.50 -1.03 6.08
N GLY A 55 18.04 -2.10 6.71
CA GLY A 55 19.04 -2.01 7.78
C GLY A 55 18.47 -2.17 9.20
N TRP A 56 17.19 -2.56 9.35
CA TRP A 56 16.56 -2.76 10.65
C TRP A 56 16.92 -4.08 11.34
N GLN A 57 17.49 -5.05 10.62
CA GLN A 57 18.01 -6.35 11.04
C GLN A 57 16.92 -7.34 11.46
N ASP A 58 16.40 -7.24 12.66
CA ASP A 58 15.33 -8.09 13.18
C ASP A 58 14.39 -7.29 14.08
N ALA A 59 13.16 -7.79 14.21
CA ALA A 59 12.15 -7.21 15.08
C ALA A 59 11.19 -8.26 15.65
N GLU A 60 10.73 -8.02 16.85
CA GLU A 60 9.63 -8.74 17.50
C GLU A 60 8.51 -7.77 17.84
N ALA A 61 7.28 -8.18 17.58
CA ALA A 61 6.10 -7.41 17.94
C ALA A 61 5.05 -8.28 18.63
N GLN A 62 4.35 -7.69 19.60
CA GLN A 62 3.11 -8.23 20.14
C GLN A 62 1.95 -7.48 19.50
N MET A 63 0.95 -8.20 19.03
CA MET A 63 -0.16 -7.64 18.29
C MET A 63 -1.48 -8.24 18.74
N VAL A 64 -2.52 -7.42 18.67
CA VAL A 64 -3.91 -7.84 18.82
C VAL A 64 -4.60 -7.73 17.47
N MET A 65 -5.27 -8.80 17.06
CA MET A 65 -6.12 -8.86 15.86
C MET A 65 -7.59 -8.88 16.31
N LEU A 66 -8.31 -7.82 16.01
CA LEU A 66 -9.75 -7.73 16.21
C LEU A 66 -10.46 -7.94 14.88
N LEU A 67 -11.27 -9.00 14.79
CA LEU A 67 -12.11 -9.30 13.64
C LEU A 67 -13.55 -8.87 13.96
N ARG A 68 -14.22 -8.27 12.98
CA ARG A 68 -15.64 -7.89 13.06
C ARG A 68 -16.34 -8.34 11.78
N ASN A 69 -17.37 -9.15 11.92
CA ASN A 69 -18.17 -9.55 10.76
C ASN A 69 -19.23 -8.48 10.41
N SER A 70 -19.91 -8.64 9.28
CA SER A 70 -20.96 -7.70 8.81
C SER A 70 -22.16 -7.56 9.76
N TYR A 71 -22.35 -8.50 10.69
CA TYR A 71 -23.40 -8.44 11.72
C TYR A 71 -22.93 -7.76 13.01
N GLY A 72 -21.67 -7.29 13.05
CA GLY A 72 -21.10 -6.62 14.22
C GLY A 72 -20.53 -7.57 15.28
N THR A 73 -20.57 -8.89 15.08
CA THR A 73 -19.94 -9.85 16.00
C THR A 73 -18.42 -9.71 15.93
N THR A 74 -17.77 -9.65 17.08
CA THR A 74 -16.32 -9.48 17.20
C THR A 74 -15.65 -10.75 17.72
N SER A 75 -14.38 -10.93 17.32
CA SER A 75 -13.47 -11.95 17.84
C SER A 75 -12.09 -11.35 17.95
N GLU A 76 -11.43 -11.58 19.09
CA GLU A 76 -10.10 -11.06 19.36
C GLU A 76 -9.07 -12.18 19.43
N ARG A 77 -7.85 -11.87 18.99
CA ARG A 77 -6.71 -12.81 18.98
C ARG A 77 -5.45 -12.05 19.34
N GLU A 78 -4.64 -12.64 20.20
CA GLU A 78 -3.30 -12.14 20.48
C GLU A 78 -2.29 -12.96 19.67
N MET A 79 -1.26 -12.30 19.18
CA MET A 79 -0.22 -12.95 18.40
C MET A 79 1.12 -12.25 18.56
N ARG A 80 2.18 -13.03 18.41
CA ARG A 80 3.56 -12.55 18.29
C ARG A 80 3.98 -12.59 16.84
N VAL A 81 4.69 -11.56 16.41
CA VAL A 81 5.26 -11.46 15.07
C VAL A 81 6.76 -11.27 15.21
N MET A 82 7.51 -12.18 14.62
CA MET A 82 8.97 -12.11 14.50
C MET A 82 9.32 -11.86 13.05
N SER A 83 10.26 -10.98 12.80
CA SER A 83 10.70 -10.62 11.45
C SER A 83 12.22 -10.54 11.40
N LEU A 84 12.80 -10.99 10.28
CA LEU A 84 14.22 -10.97 10.01
C LEU A 84 14.45 -10.37 8.63
N GLU A 85 15.23 -9.30 8.57
CA GLU A 85 15.70 -8.73 7.33
C GLU A 85 16.74 -9.63 6.67
N VAL A 86 16.60 -9.87 5.38
CA VAL A 86 17.54 -10.66 4.57
C VAL A 86 18.11 -9.76 3.48
N GLN A 87 19.44 -9.59 3.45
CA GLN A 87 20.08 -8.59 2.58
C GLN A 87 20.00 -8.94 1.09
N ASP A 88 20.14 -10.22 0.73
CA ASP A 88 20.22 -10.66 -0.67
C ASP A 88 18.92 -11.28 -1.20
N ASP A 89 17.87 -11.32 -0.37
CA ASP A 89 16.54 -11.83 -0.73
C ASP A 89 15.45 -11.06 0.04
N GLY A 90 14.21 -11.52 -0.03
CA GLY A 90 13.11 -10.97 0.75
C GLY A 90 13.14 -11.42 2.21
N ASP A 91 12.50 -10.66 3.07
CA ASP A 91 12.50 -10.88 4.52
C ASP A 91 11.80 -12.17 4.93
N LYS A 92 12.18 -12.68 6.11
CA LYS A 92 11.48 -13.80 6.75
C LYS A 92 10.58 -13.29 7.86
N SER A 93 9.42 -13.89 8.00
CA SER A 93 8.51 -13.60 9.12
C SER A 93 7.88 -14.85 9.69
N LEU A 94 7.59 -14.80 10.99
CA LEU A 94 6.91 -15.84 11.72
C LEU A 94 5.83 -15.20 12.60
N VAL A 95 4.57 -15.49 12.31
CA VAL A 95 3.41 -15.09 13.10
C VAL A 95 2.95 -16.26 13.93
N VAL A 96 2.76 -16.08 15.23
CA VAL A 96 2.30 -17.12 16.16
C VAL A 96 1.10 -16.60 16.94
N PHE A 97 -0.01 -17.31 16.89
CA PHE A 97 -1.20 -16.97 17.69
C PHE A 97 -1.05 -17.52 19.11
N ASP A 98 -1.26 -16.68 20.11
CA ASP A 98 -1.19 -17.02 21.52
C ASP A 98 -2.60 -17.26 22.10
N THR A 99 -3.58 -16.46 21.69
CA THR A 99 -5.00 -16.60 22.08
C THR A 99 -5.91 -16.43 20.85
N PRO A 100 -7.15 -16.94 20.93
CA PRO A 100 -7.75 -17.82 21.91
C PRO A 100 -7.24 -19.27 21.82
N ARG A 101 -7.61 -20.10 22.78
CA ARG A 101 -7.09 -21.47 22.97
C ARG A 101 -7.26 -22.39 21.74
N ASP A 102 -8.32 -22.21 20.98
CA ASP A 102 -8.63 -23.02 19.79
C ASP A 102 -7.65 -22.82 18.63
N ILE A 103 -7.00 -21.65 18.55
CA ILE A 103 -5.98 -21.34 17.54
C ILE A 103 -4.59 -21.13 18.14
N SER A 104 -4.43 -21.21 19.47
CA SER A 104 -3.15 -21.03 20.15
C SER A 104 -2.10 -21.98 19.58
N GLY A 105 -0.90 -21.44 19.29
CA GLY A 105 0.19 -22.16 18.63
C GLY A 105 0.02 -22.32 17.11
N THR A 106 -1.09 -21.85 16.51
CA THR A 106 -1.17 -21.73 15.05
C THR A 106 -0.10 -20.73 14.59
N ALA A 107 0.69 -21.10 13.59
CA ALA A 107 1.81 -20.28 13.16
C ALA A 107 1.92 -20.23 11.65
N LEU A 108 2.20 -19.03 11.11
CA LEU A 108 2.53 -18.79 9.70
C LEU A 108 3.99 -18.40 9.59
N LEU A 109 4.77 -19.23 8.91
CA LEU A 109 6.14 -18.92 8.50
C LEU A 109 6.11 -18.44 7.05
N THR A 110 6.73 -17.31 6.78
CA THR A 110 6.84 -16.72 5.45
C THR A 110 8.30 -16.46 5.11
N TYR A 111 8.71 -16.86 3.91
CA TYR A 111 9.93 -16.41 3.26
C TYR A 111 9.49 -15.62 2.03
N ALA A 112 9.70 -14.33 2.08
CA ALA A 112 9.57 -13.50 0.90
C ALA A 112 10.78 -13.74 -0.01
N HIS A 113 10.60 -13.55 -1.31
CA HIS A 113 11.67 -13.64 -2.29
C HIS A 113 11.64 -12.42 -3.19
N VAL A 114 12.79 -11.84 -3.51
CA VAL A 114 12.89 -10.73 -4.47
C VAL A 114 12.49 -11.21 -5.87
N VAL A 115 12.81 -12.48 -6.19
CA VAL A 115 12.51 -13.11 -7.48
C VAL A 115 11.76 -14.43 -7.24
N GLY A 116 10.72 -14.68 -8.04
CA GLY A 116 9.93 -15.91 -7.94
C GLY A 116 8.78 -15.82 -6.93
N ALA A 117 8.21 -16.95 -6.59
CA ALA A 117 7.07 -17.06 -5.67
C ALA A 117 7.56 -17.12 -4.21
N ASP A 118 6.84 -16.49 -3.31
CA ASP A 118 7.09 -16.57 -1.87
C ASP A 118 6.74 -17.95 -1.32
N ASP A 119 7.42 -18.32 -0.25
CA ASP A 119 7.16 -19.57 0.45
C ASP A 119 6.43 -19.29 1.77
N GLN A 120 5.30 -19.94 1.97
CA GLN A 120 4.52 -19.83 3.19
C GLN A 120 4.11 -21.20 3.72
N TRP A 121 4.25 -21.40 5.04
CA TRP A 121 3.84 -22.63 5.73
C TRP A 121 3.00 -22.29 6.93
N LEU A 122 1.78 -22.85 6.96
CA LEU A 122 0.87 -22.75 8.09
C LEU A 122 0.97 -24.00 8.95
N TYR A 123 1.33 -23.84 10.20
CA TYR A 123 1.23 -24.88 11.22
C TYR A 123 -0.10 -24.79 11.95
N MET A 124 -0.78 -25.90 12.08
CA MET A 124 -2.05 -26.03 12.80
C MET A 124 -1.88 -27.05 13.93
N PRO A 125 -1.76 -26.63 15.20
CA PRO A 125 -1.54 -27.54 16.35
C PRO A 125 -2.61 -28.58 16.49
N ALA A 126 -3.89 -28.25 16.31
CA ALA A 126 -5.02 -29.14 16.36
C ALA A 126 -4.89 -30.36 15.40
N LEU A 127 -4.22 -30.15 14.26
CA LEU A 127 -3.96 -31.18 13.26
C LEU A 127 -2.54 -31.74 13.35
N LYS A 128 -1.66 -31.14 14.18
CA LYS A 128 -0.21 -31.45 14.27
C LYS A 128 0.48 -31.43 12.89
N ARG A 129 0.02 -30.59 11.98
CA ARG A 129 0.46 -30.53 10.57
C ARG A 129 0.97 -29.18 10.18
N VAL A 130 2.08 -29.19 9.42
CA VAL A 130 2.55 -28.05 8.63
C VAL A 130 2.01 -28.22 7.21
N LYS A 131 1.31 -27.21 6.72
CA LYS A 131 0.79 -27.16 5.34
C LYS A 131 1.44 -26.03 4.60
N ARG A 132 2.08 -26.29 3.47
CA ARG A 132 2.54 -25.23 2.56
C ARG A 132 1.33 -24.57 1.91
N ILE A 133 1.30 -23.26 1.92
CA ILE A 133 0.31 -22.46 1.17
C ILE A 133 0.74 -22.48 -0.30
N ALA A 134 0.00 -23.18 -1.13
CA ALA A 134 0.28 -23.18 -2.57
C ALA A 134 0.04 -21.77 -3.16
N SER A 135 0.85 -21.36 -4.13
CA SER A 135 0.76 -20.01 -4.72
C SER A 135 -0.65 -19.66 -5.23
N LYS A 136 -1.40 -20.62 -5.74
CA LYS A 136 -2.80 -20.46 -6.14
C LYS A 136 -3.78 -20.18 -4.99
N ASN A 137 -3.37 -20.41 -3.73
CA ASN A 137 -4.17 -20.20 -2.54
C ASN A 137 -3.74 -18.97 -1.72
N LYS A 138 -2.75 -18.22 -2.19
CA LYS A 138 -2.21 -17.06 -1.45
C LYS A 138 -3.23 -15.92 -1.29
N SER A 139 -4.22 -15.85 -2.17
CA SER A 139 -5.35 -14.91 -2.07
C SER A 139 -6.42 -15.32 -1.04
N GLY A 140 -6.30 -16.51 -0.44
CA GLY A 140 -7.19 -16.96 0.62
C GLY A 140 -7.03 -16.16 1.91
N PRO A 141 -8.06 -16.12 2.77
CA PRO A 141 -8.04 -15.34 4.01
C PRO A 141 -7.03 -15.92 5.01
N PHE A 142 -6.19 -15.05 5.57
CA PHE A 142 -5.25 -15.40 6.62
C PHE A 142 -6.02 -15.69 7.92
N VAL A 143 -6.12 -16.97 8.27
CA VAL A 143 -6.79 -17.47 9.49
C VAL A 143 -8.19 -16.84 9.68
N GLY A 144 -8.92 -16.63 8.58
CA GLY A 144 -10.30 -16.09 8.59
C GLY A 144 -10.40 -14.57 8.79
N SER A 145 -9.29 -13.84 8.68
CA SER A 145 -9.27 -12.36 8.66
C SER A 145 -9.52 -11.80 7.26
N ASP A 146 -9.68 -10.48 7.15
CA ASP A 146 -9.76 -9.77 5.87
C ASP A 146 -8.38 -9.59 5.20
N PHE A 147 -7.30 -9.95 5.89
CA PHE A 147 -5.99 -10.07 5.26
C PHE A 147 -5.89 -11.40 4.52
N ALA A 148 -5.31 -11.38 3.32
CA ALA A 148 -4.96 -12.59 2.58
C ALA A 148 -3.55 -13.06 2.98
N TYR A 149 -3.20 -14.33 2.68
CA TYR A 149 -1.84 -14.81 2.88
C TYR A 149 -0.81 -13.96 2.11
N GLU A 150 -1.15 -13.48 0.92
CA GLU A 150 -0.27 -12.59 0.15
C GLU A 150 -0.09 -11.19 0.77
N ASP A 151 -0.97 -10.74 1.66
CA ASP A 151 -0.80 -9.49 2.42
C ASP A 151 0.17 -9.64 3.60
N MET A 152 0.50 -10.88 3.98
CA MET A 152 1.43 -11.20 5.08
C MET A 152 2.89 -11.33 4.62
N VAL A 153 3.18 -10.92 3.39
CA VAL A 153 4.52 -10.96 2.81
C VAL A 153 5.12 -9.56 2.81
N SER A 154 6.43 -9.44 3.07
CA SER A 154 7.13 -8.16 2.98
C SER A 154 7.10 -7.60 1.56
N PHE A 155 7.13 -6.26 1.48
CA PHE A 155 7.09 -5.57 0.20
C PHE A 155 8.41 -5.72 -0.55
N GLU A 156 8.31 -6.21 -1.80
CA GLU A 156 9.43 -6.28 -2.73
C GLU A 156 9.11 -5.53 -4.03
N VAL A 157 9.99 -4.60 -4.43
CA VAL A 157 9.79 -3.72 -5.60
C VAL A 157 9.52 -4.52 -6.86
N ASN A 158 10.30 -5.58 -7.10
CA ASN A 158 10.24 -6.37 -8.33
C ASN A 158 8.99 -7.25 -8.48
N LYS A 159 8.20 -7.38 -7.41
CA LYS A 159 6.92 -8.13 -7.44
C LYS A 159 5.80 -7.38 -8.18
N PHE A 160 5.98 -6.09 -8.43
CA PHE A 160 4.95 -5.23 -8.98
C PHE A 160 5.48 -4.42 -10.16
N THR A 161 4.57 -3.97 -11.01
CA THR A 161 4.77 -2.82 -11.87
C THR A 161 4.18 -1.61 -11.13
N HIS A 162 4.93 -0.50 -11.08
CA HIS A 162 4.55 0.70 -10.34
C HIS A 162 4.23 1.83 -11.31
N ARG A 163 3.14 2.53 -11.09
CA ARG A 163 2.74 3.69 -11.88
C ARG A 163 2.31 4.83 -10.98
N PHE A 164 2.98 5.97 -11.08
CA PHE A 164 2.55 7.19 -10.42
C PHE A 164 1.26 7.68 -11.09
N LEU A 165 0.20 7.88 -10.29
CA LEU A 165 -1.08 8.35 -10.79
C LEU A 165 -1.22 9.88 -10.66
N ARG A 166 -0.91 10.42 -9.48
CA ARG A 166 -1.03 11.83 -9.16
C ARG A 166 -0.44 12.15 -7.78
N THR A 167 -0.27 13.44 -7.54
CA THR A 167 -0.18 14.00 -6.19
C THR A 167 -1.59 14.35 -5.71
N GLN A 168 -1.85 14.16 -4.43
CA GLN A 168 -3.13 14.50 -3.80
C GLN A 168 -2.89 15.06 -2.41
N SER A 169 -3.48 16.23 -2.10
CA SER A 169 -3.47 16.77 -0.73
C SER A 169 -4.77 16.40 -0.02
N ILE A 170 -4.66 15.85 1.19
CA ILE A 170 -5.78 15.48 2.05
C ILE A 170 -5.48 16.02 3.44
N GLU A 171 -6.34 16.88 3.98
CA GLU A 171 -6.21 17.46 5.33
C GLU A 171 -4.84 18.11 5.59
N GLY A 172 -4.26 18.73 4.54
CA GLY A 172 -2.97 19.43 4.63
C GLY A 172 -1.74 18.52 4.51
N VAL A 173 -1.92 17.22 4.28
CA VAL A 173 -0.83 16.28 4.01
C VAL A 173 -0.80 15.96 2.52
N ASP A 174 0.38 16.04 1.91
CA ASP A 174 0.58 15.72 0.50
C ASP A 174 0.98 14.25 0.32
N TYR A 175 0.30 13.60 -0.61
CA TYR A 175 0.50 12.18 -0.93
C TYR A 175 0.95 11.98 -2.37
N PHE A 176 1.84 11.01 -2.58
CA PHE A 176 1.96 10.33 -3.85
C PHE A 176 0.90 9.23 -3.92
N VAL A 177 0.10 9.23 -4.98
CA VAL A 177 -0.84 8.15 -5.28
C VAL A 177 -0.20 7.27 -6.35
N VAL A 178 0.08 6.02 -6.00
CA VAL A 178 0.80 5.07 -6.83
C VAL A 178 -0.03 3.81 -7.03
N GLU A 179 -0.19 3.38 -8.27
CA GLU A 179 -0.76 2.08 -8.60
C GLU A 179 0.34 1.03 -8.63
N GLN A 180 0.05 -0.12 -8.03
CA GLN A 180 0.89 -1.32 -8.09
C GLN A 180 0.11 -2.45 -8.77
N VAL A 181 0.65 -3.03 -9.82
CA VAL A 181 0.08 -4.19 -10.51
C VAL A 181 0.96 -5.41 -10.20
N PRO A 182 0.43 -6.45 -9.52
CA PRO A 182 1.19 -7.65 -9.25
C PRO A 182 1.68 -8.29 -10.56
N ARG A 183 2.95 -8.69 -10.60
CA ARG A 183 3.52 -9.43 -11.75
C ARG A 183 3.14 -10.91 -11.71
N ASP A 184 2.79 -11.43 -10.52
CA ASP A 184 2.30 -12.79 -10.37
C ASP A 184 0.81 -12.86 -10.73
N ASN A 185 0.48 -13.60 -11.79
CA ASN A 185 -0.90 -13.80 -12.25
C ASN A 185 -1.77 -14.62 -11.26
N LEU A 186 -1.14 -15.29 -10.28
CA LEU A 186 -1.82 -16.01 -9.20
C LEU A 186 -2.20 -15.11 -8.01
N SER A 187 -1.79 -13.82 -8.00
CA SER A 187 -2.30 -12.86 -7.01
C SER A 187 -3.82 -12.78 -7.06
N GLY A 188 -4.46 -12.59 -5.94
CA GLY A 188 -5.91 -12.32 -5.86
C GLY A 188 -6.30 -10.95 -6.38
N TYR A 189 -5.33 -10.08 -6.59
CA TYR A 189 -5.54 -8.69 -7.00
C TYR A 189 -5.18 -8.47 -8.47
N THR A 190 -5.96 -7.61 -9.14
CA THR A 190 -5.59 -7.05 -10.44
C THR A 190 -4.65 -5.84 -10.27
N ARG A 191 -4.86 -5.07 -9.22
CA ARG A 191 -4.05 -3.90 -8.85
C ARG A 191 -4.28 -3.51 -7.40
N GLN A 192 -3.37 -2.69 -6.90
CA GLN A 192 -3.48 -1.96 -5.64
C GLN A 192 -3.23 -0.48 -5.92
N VAL A 193 -3.89 0.41 -5.18
CA VAL A 193 -3.61 1.86 -5.24
C VAL A 193 -3.20 2.30 -3.85
N LEU A 194 -2.04 2.93 -3.75
CA LEU A 194 -1.41 3.33 -2.49
C LEU A 194 -1.37 4.85 -2.37
N TRP A 195 -1.65 5.37 -1.20
CA TRP A 195 -1.37 6.75 -0.78
C TRP A 195 -0.16 6.74 0.14
N LEU A 196 0.94 7.30 -0.35
CA LEU A 196 2.18 7.42 0.41
C LEU A 196 2.39 8.90 0.77
N ASP A 197 2.59 9.22 2.04
CA ASP A 197 2.99 10.57 2.41
C ASP A 197 4.33 10.92 1.76
N GLN A 198 4.47 12.19 1.32
CA GLN A 198 5.65 12.59 0.54
C GLN A 198 6.91 12.74 1.40
N GLU A 199 6.76 12.97 2.68
CA GLU A 199 7.88 13.20 3.59
C GLU A 199 8.64 11.90 3.90
N HIS A 200 7.90 10.88 4.32
CA HIS A 200 8.50 9.62 4.79
C HIS A 200 8.19 8.42 3.90
N LEU A 201 7.37 8.56 2.86
CA LEU A 201 6.89 7.49 1.98
C LEU A 201 6.16 6.36 2.74
N ARG A 202 5.49 6.70 3.86
CA ARG A 202 4.66 5.77 4.62
C ARG A 202 3.35 5.53 3.87
N VAL A 203 2.91 4.29 3.81
CA VAL A 203 1.61 3.96 3.23
C VAL A 203 0.52 4.30 4.25
N MET A 204 -0.26 5.35 3.99
CA MET A 204 -1.36 5.75 4.86
C MET A 204 -2.67 5.06 4.49
N ARG A 205 -2.82 4.70 3.22
CA ARG A 205 -3.99 4.02 2.69
C ARG A 205 -3.60 3.11 1.52
N ALA A 206 -4.25 1.94 1.41
CA ALA A 206 -4.17 1.07 0.24
C ALA A 206 -5.56 0.57 -0.16
N GLU A 207 -5.86 0.58 -1.44
CA GLU A 207 -7.07 -0.01 -2.03
C GLU A 207 -6.68 -1.23 -2.85
N PHE A 208 -7.41 -2.33 -2.66
CA PHE A 208 -7.17 -3.60 -3.33
C PHE A 208 -8.32 -3.93 -4.25
N TYR A 209 -8.02 -4.25 -5.49
CA TYR A 209 -9.00 -4.55 -6.52
C TYR A 209 -8.94 -6.03 -6.90
N ASP A 210 -10.09 -6.70 -6.88
CA ASP A 210 -10.22 -8.13 -7.14
C ASP A 210 -10.01 -8.51 -8.62
N LYS A 211 -10.14 -9.78 -8.95
CA LYS A 211 -9.99 -10.30 -10.32
C LYS A 211 -11.04 -9.79 -11.31
N LYS A 212 -12.11 -9.17 -10.83
CA LYS A 212 -13.12 -8.48 -11.65
C LYS A 212 -12.83 -6.98 -11.75
N SER A 213 -11.69 -6.51 -11.22
CA SER A 213 -11.31 -5.10 -11.11
C SER A 213 -12.27 -4.25 -10.27
N ALA A 214 -13.07 -4.90 -9.40
CA ALA A 214 -13.91 -4.23 -8.42
C ALA A 214 -13.11 -3.98 -7.14
N LEU A 215 -13.42 -2.87 -6.44
CA LEU A 215 -12.83 -2.60 -5.14
C LEU A 215 -13.24 -3.72 -4.16
N LEU A 216 -12.25 -4.43 -3.64
CA LEU A 216 -12.45 -5.53 -2.71
C LEU A 216 -12.37 -5.06 -1.27
N LYS A 217 -11.27 -4.39 -0.93
CA LYS A 217 -10.97 -3.97 0.43
C LYS A 217 -10.08 -2.75 0.47
N VAL A 218 -10.12 -2.06 1.60
CA VAL A 218 -9.35 -0.86 1.90
C VAL A 218 -8.59 -1.08 3.19
N LEU A 219 -7.29 -0.82 3.16
CA LEU A 219 -6.41 -0.80 4.32
C LEU A 219 -6.08 0.65 4.68
N VAL A 220 -6.28 1.02 5.93
CA VAL A 220 -5.82 2.29 6.51
C VAL A 220 -4.76 1.97 7.56
N LEU A 221 -3.60 2.64 7.44
CA LEU A 221 -2.50 2.51 8.39
C LEU A 221 -2.37 3.81 9.16
N SER A 222 -2.30 3.70 10.47
CA SER A 222 -2.22 4.86 11.40
C SER A 222 -1.31 4.55 12.58
N ASP A 223 -1.24 5.51 13.50
CA ASP A 223 -0.47 5.41 14.74
C ASP A 223 1.00 5.06 14.46
N TYR A 224 1.58 5.76 13.46
CA TYR A 224 2.96 5.55 13.09
C TYR A 224 3.92 5.98 14.20
N GLN A 225 4.83 5.09 14.55
CA GLN A 225 5.92 5.35 15.49
C GLN A 225 7.27 5.19 14.78
N GLN A 226 8.22 6.03 15.17
CA GLN A 226 9.57 5.96 14.68
C GLN A 226 10.41 5.08 15.62
N HIS A 227 11.11 4.12 15.05
CA HIS A 227 11.99 3.20 15.77
C HIS A 227 13.44 3.39 15.31
N LEU A 228 14.39 3.21 16.20
CA LEU A 228 15.84 3.39 15.97
C LEU A 228 16.14 4.75 15.30
N ASP A 229 15.36 5.79 15.62
CA ASP A 229 15.45 7.15 15.07
C ASP A 229 15.38 7.21 13.52
N HIS A 230 14.88 6.15 12.88
CA HIS A 230 14.89 6.02 11.43
C HIS A 230 13.63 5.34 10.86
N TYR A 231 13.24 4.17 11.38
CA TYR A 231 12.21 3.32 10.77
C TYR A 231 10.82 3.65 11.25
N TRP A 232 9.91 3.95 10.33
CA TRP A 232 8.52 4.18 10.65
C TRP A 232 7.71 2.89 10.57
N ARG A 233 6.94 2.58 11.63
CA ARG A 233 6.04 1.42 11.67
C ARG A 233 4.65 1.87 12.07
N ALA A 234 3.64 1.44 11.29
CA ALA A 234 2.24 1.63 11.67
C ALA A 234 1.91 0.73 12.87
N HIS A 235 1.36 1.30 13.92
CA HIS A 235 0.91 0.55 15.09
C HIS A 235 -0.56 0.17 15.00
N ARG A 236 -1.28 0.67 13.99
CA ARG A 236 -2.66 0.29 13.70
C ARG A 236 -2.84 0.08 12.19
N LEU A 237 -3.34 -1.10 11.83
CA LEU A 237 -3.69 -1.48 10.46
C LEU A 237 -5.16 -1.88 10.47
N HIS A 238 -6.00 -1.11 9.80
CA HIS A 238 -7.45 -1.37 9.73
C HIS A 238 -7.84 -1.74 8.31
N MET A 239 -8.22 -2.99 8.10
CA MET A 239 -8.71 -3.52 6.83
C MET A 239 -10.23 -3.59 6.85
N HIS A 240 -10.87 -2.93 5.89
CA HIS A 240 -12.31 -3.02 5.65
C HIS A 240 -12.57 -3.70 4.31
N ASN A 241 -13.28 -4.80 4.33
CA ASN A 241 -13.73 -5.50 3.14
C ASN A 241 -15.07 -4.89 2.68
N VAL A 242 -15.01 -4.11 1.61
CA VAL A 242 -16.19 -3.35 1.12
C VAL A 242 -17.26 -4.25 0.46
N GLN A 243 -16.87 -5.46 0.07
CA GLN A 243 -17.81 -6.40 -0.58
C GLN A 243 -18.58 -7.23 0.45
N THR A 244 -17.96 -7.56 1.59
CA THR A 244 -18.59 -8.36 2.65
C THR A 244 -19.09 -7.52 3.82
N GLY A 245 -18.54 -6.30 4.02
CA GLY A 245 -18.79 -5.44 5.17
C GLY A 245 -18.10 -5.93 6.45
N SER A 246 -17.13 -6.86 6.34
CA SER A 246 -16.30 -7.29 7.47
C SER A 246 -15.09 -6.39 7.63
N GLU A 247 -14.50 -6.42 8.84
CA GLU A 247 -13.35 -5.61 9.18
C GLU A 247 -12.35 -6.42 10.01
N THR A 248 -11.07 -6.15 9.81
CA THR A 248 -10.00 -6.68 10.66
C THR A 248 -9.05 -5.56 11.05
N THR A 249 -8.85 -5.36 12.35
CA THR A 249 -7.86 -4.42 12.87
C THR A 249 -6.70 -5.17 13.50
N LEU A 250 -5.47 -4.83 13.09
CA LEU A 250 -4.24 -5.24 13.76
C LEU A 250 -3.72 -4.04 14.57
N SER A 251 -3.48 -4.24 15.85
CA SER A 251 -2.91 -3.22 16.74
C SER A 251 -1.63 -3.76 17.36
N VAL A 252 -0.53 -3.00 17.23
CA VAL A 252 0.76 -3.34 17.85
C VAL A 252 0.74 -2.81 19.30
N SER A 253 0.89 -3.71 20.26
CA SER A 253 0.98 -3.38 21.69
C SER A 253 2.42 -3.18 22.16
N ALA A 254 3.38 -3.90 21.56
CA ALA A 254 4.81 -3.73 21.80
C ALA A 254 5.59 -4.07 20.53
N MET A 255 6.71 -3.37 20.30
CA MET A 255 7.63 -3.66 19.20
C MET A 255 9.06 -3.38 19.62
N HIS A 256 9.95 -4.33 19.36
CA HIS A 256 11.36 -4.27 19.69
C HIS A 256 12.18 -4.66 18.46
N PHE A 257 13.25 -3.91 18.23
CA PHE A 257 14.20 -4.19 17.15
C PHE A 257 15.51 -4.71 17.73
N LYS A 258 16.28 -5.41 16.90
CA LYS A 258 17.62 -5.93 17.25
C LYS A 258 17.56 -6.83 18.49
N THR A 259 16.58 -7.73 18.48
CA THR A 259 16.32 -8.69 19.57
C THR A 259 17.23 -9.91 19.50
N GLY A 260 18.03 -10.03 18.43
CA GLY A 260 18.99 -11.11 18.22
C GLY A 260 18.38 -12.34 17.54
N LEU A 261 17.28 -12.15 16.78
CA LEU A 261 16.75 -13.21 15.95
C LEU A 261 17.74 -13.59 14.84
N SER A 262 17.79 -14.87 14.54
CA SER A 262 18.63 -15.41 13.48
C SER A 262 17.83 -16.31 12.55
N GLU A 263 18.40 -16.71 11.42
CA GLU A 263 17.76 -17.61 10.47
C GLU A 263 17.25 -18.90 11.10
N SER A 264 17.91 -19.39 12.15
CA SER A 264 17.48 -20.60 12.87
C SER A 264 16.11 -20.46 13.54
N SER A 265 15.70 -19.23 13.86
CA SER A 265 14.37 -18.92 14.42
C SER A 265 13.25 -19.11 13.39
N PHE A 266 13.59 -19.08 12.10
CA PHE A 266 12.65 -19.13 10.98
C PHE A 266 12.75 -20.46 10.23
N SER A 267 12.58 -21.60 10.92
CA SER A 267 12.69 -22.91 10.27
C SER A 267 11.36 -23.67 10.26
N GLN A 268 11.07 -24.38 9.16
CA GLN A 268 9.87 -25.23 9.06
C GLN A 268 9.84 -26.29 10.16
N ASN A 269 11.01 -26.84 10.53
CA ASN A 269 11.12 -27.81 11.61
C ASN A 269 10.85 -27.20 12.99
N GLY A 270 11.12 -25.90 13.13
CA GLY A 270 10.82 -25.11 14.33
C GLY A 270 9.33 -24.96 14.57
N LEU A 271 8.51 -24.86 13.50
CA LEU A 271 7.06 -24.64 13.60
C LEU A 271 6.35 -25.64 14.52
N LYS A 272 6.78 -26.91 14.53
CA LYS A 272 6.17 -27.94 15.39
C LYS A 272 6.57 -27.85 16.86
N ARG A 273 7.54 -26.99 17.19
CA ARG A 273 8.08 -26.81 18.56
C ARG A 273 7.63 -25.49 19.19
N ILE A 274 6.91 -24.66 18.45
CA ILE A 274 6.36 -23.38 18.93
C ILE A 274 5.36 -23.71 20.06
N ARG A 275 5.55 -23.04 21.19
CA ARG A 275 4.68 -23.11 22.36
C ARG A 275 4.14 -21.73 22.67
#